data_06b2d2b6755615be5646c3169dd12b1e
#
_entry.id   06b2d2b6755615be5646c3169dd12b1e
#
_cell.length_a   1.000
_cell.length_b   1.000
_cell.length_c   1.000
_cell.angle_alpha   90.00
_cell.angle_beta   90.00
_cell.angle_gamma   90.00
#
_symmetry.space_group_name_H-M   'P 1'
#
loop_
_entity.id
_entity.type
_entity.pdbx_description
1 polymer ?
#
loop_
_entity_poly.entity_id
_entity_poly.type
_entity_poly.pdbx_seq_one_letter_code
_entity_poly.pdbx_strand_id
1 'polypeptide(L)'
;IPAVGNENLAEFIDVFCDTGFFTPEETARILKAGAEYGMRPKIHADELESSGGVEVGVAYNALSVDHLESMTEEEIEILRNSETMPTALPGTSFFLNLPFALGRKIIDKGLPLTLASDYNPGSTPSGDMKFIVSLGCIKMRLMPAEAINAATLNGACAMGLSKEYGSITRGKVANFFITDAI
;
A
#
# COMPACT_ATOMS: atom_id res chain seq x y z
N ILE A 1 -2.50 5.54 21.64
CA ILE A 1 -2.37 6.67 20.71
C ILE A 1 -1.85 7.89 21.46
N PRO A 2 -2.48 8.39 22.58
CA PRO A 2 -2.04 9.63 23.23
C PRO A 2 -0.58 9.65 23.68
N ALA A 3 -0.08 8.59 24.30
CA ALA A 3 1.32 8.51 24.75
C ALA A 3 2.30 8.65 23.59
N VAL A 4 2.07 7.88 22.52
CA VAL A 4 2.89 7.92 21.30
C VAL A 4 2.82 9.29 20.62
N GLY A 5 1.63 9.86 20.51
CA GLY A 5 1.43 11.17 19.88
C GLY A 5 2.06 12.32 20.65
N ASN A 6 1.92 12.35 21.99
CA ASN A 6 2.52 13.39 22.82
C ASN A 6 4.05 13.41 22.78
N GLU A 7 4.66 12.25 22.56
CA GLU A 7 6.12 12.09 22.44
C GLU A 7 6.62 12.15 20.98
N ASN A 8 5.72 12.32 20.00
CA ASN A 8 6.04 12.32 18.56
C ASN A 8 6.81 11.07 18.10
N LEU A 9 6.41 9.88 18.56
CA LEU A 9 7.10 8.63 18.27
C LEU A 9 6.60 7.94 16.99
N ALA A 10 5.54 8.43 16.36
CA ALA A 10 4.99 7.85 15.14
C ALA A 10 4.50 8.93 14.17
N GLU A 11 4.73 8.71 12.89
CA GLU A 11 4.30 9.56 11.77
C GLU A 11 3.00 9.05 11.14
N PHE A 12 2.71 7.76 11.32
CA PHE A 12 1.54 7.11 10.76
C PHE A 12 0.72 6.42 11.84
N ILE A 13 -0.57 6.27 11.55
CA ILE A 13 -1.46 5.38 12.25
C ILE A 13 -2.02 4.38 11.23
N ASP A 14 -1.95 3.12 11.56
CA ASP A 14 -2.37 2.04 10.68
C ASP A 14 -3.36 1.12 11.40
N VAL A 15 -4.35 0.59 10.66
CA VAL A 15 -5.40 -0.26 11.20
C VAL A 15 -5.66 -1.41 10.23
N PHE A 16 -5.80 -2.62 10.74
CA PHE A 16 -6.24 -3.77 9.98
C PHE A 16 -7.78 -3.81 9.97
N CYS A 17 -8.36 -3.24 8.92
CA CYS A 17 -9.80 -3.18 8.68
C CYS A 17 -10.24 -4.34 7.78
N ASP A 18 -10.66 -5.44 8.38
CA ASP A 18 -11.11 -6.61 7.64
C ASP A 18 -12.03 -7.48 8.51
N THR A 19 -12.70 -8.44 7.91
CA THR A 19 -13.58 -9.39 8.61
C THR A 19 -12.81 -10.16 9.69
N GLY A 20 -13.30 -10.07 10.94
CA GLY A 20 -12.66 -10.69 12.10
C GLY A 20 -11.61 -9.85 12.81
N PHE A 21 -11.30 -8.66 12.28
CA PHE A 21 -10.39 -7.66 12.86
C PHE A 21 -11.18 -6.39 13.24
N PHE A 22 -10.70 -5.20 12.84
CA PHE A 22 -11.44 -3.96 13.12
C PHE A 22 -12.51 -3.71 12.06
N THR A 23 -13.70 -3.31 12.51
CA THR A 23 -14.78 -2.85 11.62
C THR A 23 -14.47 -1.47 11.03
N PRO A 24 -15.13 -1.03 9.94
CA PRO A 24 -15.00 0.32 9.41
C PRO A 24 -15.26 1.43 10.46
N GLU A 25 -16.24 1.24 11.36
CA GLU A 25 -16.57 2.19 12.42
C GLU A 25 -15.47 2.27 13.49
N GLU A 26 -14.89 1.14 13.88
CA GLU A 26 -13.76 1.09 14.81
C GLU A 26 -12.52 1.70 14.18
N THR A 27 -12.25 1.36 12.92
CA THR A 27 -11.18 1.94 12.11
C THR A 27 -11.30 3.45 12.04
N ALA A 28 -12.47 3.99 11.69
CA ALA A 28 -12.73 5.42 11.65
C ALA A 28 -12.41 6.12 12.99
N ARG A 29 -12.77 5.48 14.11
CA ARG A 29 -12.47 6.02 15.46
C ARG A 29 -10.97 6.05 15.76
N ILE A 30 -10.24 4.99 15.35
CA ILE A 30 -8.79 4.88 15.54
C ILE A 30 -8.07 5.93 14.68
N LEU A 31 -8.43 6.05 13.39
CA LEU A 31 -7.84 7.02 12.48
C LEU A 31 -8.07 8.47 12.96
N LYS A 32 -9.29 8.78 13.41
CA LYS A 32 -9.61 10.07 13.99
C LYS A 32 -8.75 10.38 15.20
N ALA A 33 -8.58 9.42 16.11
CA ALA A 33 -7.73 9.60 17.29
C ALA A 33 -6.25 9.80 16.93
N GLY A 34 -5.74 9.16 15.86
CA GLY A 34 -4.38 9.40 15.35
C GLY A 34 -4.22 10.79 14.74
N ALA A 35 -5.23 11.26 14.01
CA ALA A 35 -5.22 12.55 13.36
C ALA A 35 -5.15 13.71 14.38
N GLU A 36 -5.69 13.54 15.59
CA GLU A 36 -5.58 14.54 16.70
C GLU A 36 -4.12 14.79 17.12
N TYR A 37 -3.21 13.85 16.80
CA TYR A 37 -1.77 13.94 17.06
C TYR A 37 -0.94 14.12 15.78
N GLY A 38 -1.58 14.45 14.66
CA GLY A 38 -0.90 14.68 13.39
C GLY A 38 -0.40 13.42 12.68
N MET A 39 -0.78 12.22 13.13
CA MET A 39 -0.44 10.97 12.47
C MET A 39 -1.25 10.82 11.18
N ARG A 40 -0.59 10.43 10.09
CA ARG A 40 -1.22 10.21 8.79
C ARG A 40 -1.76 8.79 8.69
N PRO A 41 -3.00 8.59 8.21
CA PRO A 41 -3.60 7.27 8.17
C PRO A 41 -3.03 6.39 7.05
N LYS A 42 -2.93 5.10 7.34
CA LYS A 42 -2.76 3.98 6.42
C LYS A 42 -3.71 2.87 6.87
N ILE A 43 -4.09 1.97 5.98
CA ILE A 43 -5.03 0.90 6.33
C ILE A 43 -4.63 -0.39 5.63
N HIS A 44 -4.62 -1.52 6.35
CA HIS A 44 -4.73 -2.85 5.77
C HIS A 44 -6.21 -3.10 5.47
N ALA A 45 -6.54 -3.39 4.22
CA ALA A 45 -7.92 -3.56 3.77
C ALA A 45 -8.03 -4.62 2.68
N ASP A 46 -9.17 -5.32 2.68
CA ASP A 46 -9.54 -6.27 1.64
C ASP A 46 -8.50 -7.39 1.40
N GLU A 47 -7.80 -7.79 2.47
CA GLU A 47 -6.91 -8.95 2.43
C GLU A 47 -7.73 -10.24 2.35
N LEU A 48 -8.74 -10.36 3.21
CA LEU A 48 -9.58 -11.55 3.34
C LEU A 48 -10.92 -11.37 2.63
N GLU A 49 -11.60 -10.26 2.87
CA GLU A 49 -12.90 -9.92 2.28
C GLU A 49 -13.00 -8.42 2.01
N SER A 50 -13.82 -8.02 1.03
CA SER A 50 -14.22 -6.63 0.85
C SER A 50 -15.16 -6.23 1.99
N SER A 51 -14.63 -5.53 2.98
CA SER A 51 -15.30 -5.25 4.26
C SER A 51 -15.52 -3.76 4.55
N GLY A 52 -15.33 -2.88 3.56
CA GLY A 52 -15.47 -1.43 3.70
C GLY A 52 -14.20 -0.71 4.14
N GLY A 53 -13.05 -1.41 4.11
CA GLY A 53 -11.75 -0.84 4.46
C GLY A 53 -11.28 0.21 3.48
N VAL A 54 -11.51 0.00 2.18
CA VAL A 54 -11.18 0.97 1.13
C VAL A 54 -11.98 2.26 1.31
N GLU A 55 -13.29 2.17 1.54
CA GLU A 55 -14.17 3.32 1.73
C GLU A 55 -13.75 4.18 2.93
N VAL A 56 -13.46 3.53 4.06
CA VAL A 56 -13.02 4.28 5.25
C VAL A 56 -11.64 4.87 5.04
N GLY A 57 -10.73 4.18 4.33
CA GLY A 57 -9.43 4.71 3.96
C GLY A 57 -9.52 5.99 3.14
N VAL A 58 -10.34 5.98 2.10
CA VAL A 58 -10.60 7.15 1.25
C VAL A 58 -11.28 8.26 2.03
N ALA A 59 -12.30 7.94 2.85
CA ALA A 59 -13.02 8.94 3.65
C ALA A 59 -12.12 9.68 4.65
N TYR A 60 -11.07 9.02 5.15
CA TYR A 60 -10.10 9.62 6.07
C TYR A 60 -8.79 10.07 5.40
N ASN A 61 -8.76 10.14 4.07
CA ASN A 61 -7.60 10.56 3.28
C ASN A 61 -6.33 9.75 3.64
N ALA A 62 -6.47 8.43 3.76
CA ALA A 62 -5.33 7.57 4.00
C ALA A 62 -4.31 7.72 2.87
N LEU A 63 -3.01 7.69 3.23
CA LEU A 63 -1.94 7.73 2.23
C LEU A 63 -1.98 6.51 1.33
N SER A 64 -2.27 5.34 1.92
CA SER A 64 -2.49 4.12 1.17
C SER A 64 -3.53 3.22 1.83
N VAL A 65 -4.11 2.37 1.01
CA VAL A 65 -4.79 1.14 1.43
C VAL A 65 -3.96 -0.02 0.91
N ASP A 66 -3.62 -0.91 1.82
CA ASP A 66 -2.64 -1.95 1.60
C ASP A 66 -3.34 -3.32 1.58
N HIS A 67 -2.83 -4.31 0.84
CA HIS A 67 -3.34 -5.65 0.51
C HIS A 67 -4.19 -5.70 -0.76
N LEU A 68 -5.51 -5.54 -0.66
CA LEU A 68 -6.43 -5.46 -1.80
C LEU A 68 -6.62 -6.78 -2.57
N GLU A 69 -6.36 -7.93 -1.95
CA GLU A 69 -6.54 -9.26 -2.55
C GLU A 69 -7.99 -9.53 -2.94
N SER A 70 -8.94 -9.04 -2.12
CA SER A 70 -10.38 -9.23 -2.28
C SER A 70 -11.11 -8.00 -2.80
N MET A 71 -10.37 -6.95 -3.23
CA MET A 71 -10.93 -5.68 -3.71
C MET A 71 -11.82 -5.87 -4.93
N THR A 72 -12.96 -5.18 -4.95
CA THR A 72 -13.96 -5.19 -6.03
C THR A 72 -13.67 -4.14 -7.11
N GLU A 73 -14.41 -4.20 -8.21
CA GLU A 73 -14.32 -3.16 -9.26
C GLU A 73 -14.91 -1.82 -8.82
N GLU A 74 -15.88 -1.84 -7.92
CA GLU A 74 -16.49 -0.65 -7.34
C GLU A 74 -15.47 0.11 -6.47
N GLU A 75 -14.67 -0.61 -5.69
CA GLU A 75 -13.63 -0.03 -4.86
C GLU A 75 -12.47 0.55 -5.69
N ILE A 76 -12.17 -0.04 -6.86
CA ILE A 76 -11.25 0.58 -7.82
C ILE A 76 -11.74 1.98 -8.23
N GLU A 77 -13.04 2.13 -8.53
CA GLU A 77 -13.60 3.43 -8.90
C GLU A 77 -13.63 4.42 -7.72
N ILE A 78 -13.80 3.94 -6.49
CA ILE A 78 -13.69 4.77 -5.27
C ILE A 78 -12.26 5.31 -5.15
N LEU A 79 -11.25 4.44 -5.25
CA LEU A 79 -9.84 4.83 -5.22
C LEU A 79 -9.47 5.78 -6.35
N ARG A 80 -9.99 5.55 -7.55
CA ARG A 80 -9.75 6.40 -8.71
C ARG A 80 -10.16 7.86 -8.52
N ASN A 81 -11.16 8.10 -7.70
CA ASN A 81 -11.66 9.44 -7.37
C ASN A 81 -11.04 10.01 -6.08
N SER A 82 -9.92 9.47 -5.63
CA SER A 82 -9.22 9.86 -4.40
C SER A 82 -7.71 10.06 -4.64
N GLU A 83 -7.02 10.54 -3.61
CA GLU A 83 -5.56 10.64 -3.57
C GLU A 83 -4.92 9.45 -2.83
N THR A 84 -5.73 8.49 -2.37
CA THR A 84 -5.27 7.32 -1.62
C THR A 84 -4.60 6.32 -2.57
N MET A 85 -3.39 5.90 -2.23
CA MET A 85 -2.60 4.98 -3.05
C MET A 85 -2.99 3.51 -2.81
N PRO A 86 -3.45 2.78 -3.84
CA PRO A 86 -3.57 1.34 -3.74
C PRO A 86 -2.19 0.68 -3.65
N THR A 87 -1.98 -0.18 -2.64
CA THR A 87 -0.73 -0.89 -2.41
C THR A 87 -0.99 -2.39 -2.35
N ALA A 88 -0.45 -3.12 -3.31
CA ALA A 88 -0.54 -4.57 -3.32
C ALA A 88 0.69 -5.22 -2.67
N LEU A 89 0.44 -6.33 -1.97
CA LEU A 89 1.42 -7.08 -1.19
C LEU A 89 1.56 -8.53 -1.72
N PRO A 90 2.05 -8.72 -2.97
CA PRO A 90 2.00 -10.01 -3.64
C PRO A 90 2.86 -11.09 -2.94
N GLY A 91 3.75 -10.72 -2.03
CA GLY A 91 4.47 -11.65 -1.18
C GLY A 91 3.55 -12.38 -0.22
N THR A 92 2.61 -11.68 0.38
CA THR A 92 1.58 -12.21 1.28
C THR A 92 0.65 -13.16 0.53
N SER A 93 0.10 -12.71 -0.61
CA SER A 93 -0.73 -13.56 -1.48
C SER A 93 -0.01 -14.85 -1.89
N PHE A 94 1.30 -14.77 -2.20
CA PHE A 94 2.10 -15.94 -2.56
C PHE A 94 2.31 -16.89 -1.38
N PHE A 95 2.72 -16.36 -0.23
CA PHE A 95 3.09 -17.18 0.93
C PHE A 95 1.87 -17.84 1.58
N LEU A 96 0.76 -17.11 1.71
CA LEU A 96 -0.49 -17.60 2.30
C LEU A 96 -1.41 -18.30 1.29
N ASN A 97 -1.01 -18.36 0.02
CA ASN A 97 -1.83 -18.92 -1.07
C ASN A 97 -3.20 -18.24 -1.21
N LEU A 98 -3.21 -16.91 -1.07
CA LEU A 98 -4.38 -16.07 -1.31
C LEU A 98 -4.50 -15.68 -2.80
N PRO A 99 -5.63 -15.16 -3.25
CA PRO A 99 -5.74 -14.45 -4.53
C PRO A 99 -4.71 -13.32 -4.61
N PHE A 100 -4.40 -12.85 -5.82
CA PHE A 100 -3.58 -11.66 -6.01
C PHE A 100 -4.47 -10.46 -6.31
N ALA A 101 -4.12 -9.30 -5.76
CA ALA A 101 -4.80 -8.05 -6.06
C ALA A 101 -4.89 -7.83 -7.58
N LEU A 102 -5.94 -7.14 -8.03
CA LEU A 102 -6.30 -6.95 -9.44
C LEU A 102 -5.37 -5.95 -10.18
N GLY A 103 -4.05 -6.12 -10.05
CA GLY A 103 -3.03 -5.16 -10.49
C GLY A 103 -3.20 -4.68 -11.93
N ARG A 104 -3.45 -5.59 -12.89
CA ARG A 104 -3.69 -5.18 -14.28
C ARG A 104 -4.92 -4.28 -14.42
N LYS A 105 -6.02 -4.60 -13.75
CA LYS A 105 -7.25 -3.78 -13.80
C LYS A 105 -7.04 -2.40 -13.20
N ILE A 106 -6.34 -2.32 -12.06
CA ILE A 106 -6.00 -1.05 -11.40
C ILE A 106 -5.27 -0.13 -12.39
N ILE A 107 -4.22 -0.63 -13.03
CA ILE A 107 -3.42 0.15 -13.99
C ILE A 107 -4.21 0.49 -15.25
N ASP A 108 -4.99 -0.44 -15.79
CA ASP A 108 -5.82 -0.20 -16.99
C ASP A 108 -6.92 0.86 -16.74
N LYS A 109 -7.34 1.01 -15.50
CA LYS A 109 -8.24 2.10 -15.07
C LYS A 109 -7.51 3.44 -14.84
N GLY A 110 -6.21 3.48 -15.03
CA GLY A 110 -5.39 4.68 -14.91
C GLY A 110 -4.98 5.05 -13.48
N LEU A 111 -5.09 4.11 -12.53
CA LEU A 111 -4.61 4.34 -11.17
C LEU A 111 -3.14 3.97 -11.05
N PRO A 112 -2.35 4.72 -10.26
CA PRO A 112 -1.05 4.25 -9.82
C PRO A 112 -1.25 3.04 -8.88
N LEU A 113 -0.35 2.06 -8.96
CA LEU A 113 -0.30 0.92 -8.05
C LEU A 113 1.06 0.90 -7.37
N THR A 114 1.07 0.66 -6.07
CA THR A 114 2.28 0.42 -5.29
C THR A 114 2.50 -1.07 -5.07
N LEU A 115 3.77 -1.49 -5.04
CA LEU A 115 4.18 -2.82 -4.60
C LEU A 115 5.04 -2.69 -3.35
N ALA A 116 4.72 -3.45 -2.31
CA ALA A 116 5.51 -3.53 -1.09
C ALA A 116 5.70 -4.98 -0.65
N SER A 117 6.64 -5.21 0.27
CA SER A 117 7.02 -6.58 0.67
C SER A 117 6.13 -7.17 1.72
N ASP A 118 5.54 -6.35 2.57
CA ASP A 118 4.87 -6.81 3.80
C ASP A 118 5.78 -7.73 4.66
N TYR A 119 7.07 -7.37 4.75
CA TYR A 119 8.04 -8.23 5.42
C TYR A 119 7.73 -8.40 6.90
N ASN A 120 7.22 -9.57 7.23
CA ASN A 120 6.93 -9.99 8.61
C ASN A 120 6.98 -11.52 8.73
N PRO A 121 7.18 -12.08 9.93
CA PRO A 121 7.29 -13.53 10.11
C PRO A 121 5.97 -14.30 9.91
N GLY A 122 4.82 -13.64 9.91
CA GLY A 122 3.49 -14.26 9.83
C GLY A 122 3.01 -14.49 8.39
N SER A 123 3.18 -13.51 7.52
CA SER A 123 2.59 -13.52 6.19
C SER A 123 3.62 -13.46 5.05
N THR A 124 4.78 -12.81 5.26
CA THR A 124 5.81 -12.72 4.21
C THR A 124 7.22 -12.75 4.79
N PRO A 125 7.85 -13.92 4.91
CA PRO A 125 9.15 -14.04 5.55
C PRO A 125 10.33 -13.57 4.67
N SER A 126 10.07 -12.85 3.57
CA SER A 126 11.09 -12.32 2.66
C SER A 126 10.86 -10.85 2.33
N GLY A 127 11.86 -10.02 2.61
CA GLY A 127 11.89 -8.60 2.20
C GLY A 127 12.52 -8.38 0.81
N ASP A 128 12.71 -9.42 -0.01
CA ASP A 128 13.35 -9.29 -1.33
C ASP A 128 12.42 -8.62 -2.35
N MET A 129 12.61 -7.32 -2.56
CA MET A 129 11.82 -6.54 -3.53
C MET A 129 11.99 -7.00 -4.98
N LYS A 130 13.06 -7.71 -5.35
CA LYS A 130 13.19 -8.32 -6.70
C LYS A 130 12.17 -9.43 -6.87
N PHE A 131 11.94 -10.21 -5.83
CA PHE A 131 10.89 -11.22 -5.81
C PHE A 131 9.50 -10.58 -5.90
N ILE A 132 9.23 -9.53 -5.15
CA ILE A 132 7.97 -8.78 -5.19
C ILE A 132 7.68 -8.22 -6.58
N VAL A 133 8.66 -7.58 -7.22
CA VAL A 133 8.56 -7.08 -8.61
C VAL A 133 8.27 -8.23 -9.58
N SER A 134 8.95 -9.38 -9.40
CA SER A 134 8.71 -10.58 -10.23
C SER A 134 7.29 -11.10 -10.08
N LEU A 135 6.76 -11.16 -8.86
CA LEU A 135 5.36 -11.53 -8.61
C LEU A 135 4.39 -10.53 -9.24
N GLY A 136 4.66 -9.24 -9.15
CA GLY A 136 3.89 -8.20 -9.84
C GLY A 136 3.79 -8.46 -11.34
N CYS A 137 4.90 -8.79 -11.99
CA CYS A 137 4.91 -9.12 -13.41
C CYS A 137 4.17 -10.43 -13.72
N ILE A 138 4.49 -11.52 -13.00
CA ILE A 138 4.03 -12.86 -13.35
C ILE A 138 2.58 -13.10 -12.91
N LYS A 139 2.22 -12.68 -11.70
CA LYS A 139 0.91 -12.96 -11.09
C LYS A 139 -0.10 -11.85 -11.31
N MET A 140 0.34 -10.59 -11.23
CA MET A 140 -0.55 -9.44 -11.38
C MET A 140 -0.54 -8.86 -12.79
N ARG A 141 0.24 -9.45 -13.72
CA ARG A 141 0.34 -9.09 -15.15
C ARG A 141 0.78 -7.63 -15.37
N LEU A 142 1.65 -7.13 -14.51
CA LEU A 142 2.27 -5.83 -14.72
C LEU A 142 3.38 -5.94 -15.77
N MET A 143 3.54 -4.90 -16.59
CA MET A 143 4.75 -4.79 -17.41
C MET A 143 5.95 -4.51 -16.51
N PRO A 144 7.19 -4.91 -16.88
CA PRO A 144 8.37 -4.67 -16.05
C PRO A 144 8.54 -3.20 -15.63
N ALA A 145 8.30 -2.26 -16.53
CA ALA A 145 8.39 -0.83 -16.21
C ALA A 145 7.32 -0.39 -15.19
N GLU A 146 6.10 -0.93 -15.28
CA GLU A 146 5.03 -0.66 -14.33
C GLU A 146 5.37 -1.22 -12.94
N ALA A 147 5.88 -2.46 -12.87
CA ALA A 147 6.26 -3.08 -11.62
C ALA A 147 7.45 -2.38 -10.93
N ILE A 148 8.43 -1.89 -11.71
CA ILE A 148 9.53 -1.07 -11.18
C ILE A 148 9.02 0.28 -10.66
N ASN A 149 8.16 0.97 -11.40
CA ASN A 149 7.54 2.21 -10.94
C ASN A 149 6.70 1.97 -9.67
N ALA A 150 5.96 0.87 -9.61
CA ALA A 150 5.16 0.49 -8.45
C ALA A 150 6.03 0.29 -7.20
N ALA A 151 7.20 -0.33 -7.34
CA ALA A 151 8.12 -0.58 -6.24
C ALA A 151 9.03 0.61 -5.88
N THR A 152 9.04 1.68 -6.66
CA THR A 152 9.94 2.83 -6.47
C THR A 152 9.19 4.15 -6.33
N LEU A 153 8.79 4.76 -7.45
CA LEU A 153 8.12 6.06 -7.46
C LEU A 153 6.80 6.03 -6.69
N ASN A 154 5.96 5.04 -6.98
CA ASN A 154 4.66 4.91 -6.32
C ASN A 154 4.82 4.51 -4.85
N GLY A 155 5.80 3.65 -4.51
CA GLY A 155 6.15 3.34 -3.12
C GLY A 155 6.52 4.60 -2.33
N ALA A 156 7.31 5.49 -2.92
CA ALA A 156 7.63 6.77 -2.30
C ALA A 156 6.38 7.67 -2.15
N CYS A 157 5.44 7.63 -3.09
CA CYS A 157 4.16 8.34 -2.98
C CYS A 157 3.32 7.80 -1.82
N ALA A 158 3.15 6.48 -1.73
CA ALA A 158 2.39 5.81 -0.67
C ALA A 158 2.94 6.06 0.75
N MET A 159 4.21 6.46 0.84
CA MET A 159 4.88 6.86 2.09
C MET A 159 4.89 8.38 2.29
N GLY A 160 4.39 9.17 1.33
CA GLY A 160 4.47 10.62 1.37
C GLY A 160 5.88 11.19 1.19
N LEU A 161 6.80 10.40 0.62
CA LEU A 161 8.22 10.69 0.46
C LEU A 161 8.64 10.97 -1.00
N SER A 162 7.68 11.12 -1.91
CA SER A 162 7.95 11.26 -3.36
C SER A 162 8.76 12.51 -3.73
N LYS A 163 8.81 13.52 -2.87
CA LYS A 163 9.66 14.71 -3.07
C LYS A 163 11.16 14.40 -2.90
N GLU A 164 11.49 13.39 -2.09
CA GLU A 164 12.86 13.05 -1.70
C GLU A 164 13.35 11.74 -2.32
N TYR A 165 12.46 10.78 -2.59
CA TYR A 165 12.79 9.42 -3.01
C TYR A 165 11.99 8.98 -4.24
N GLY A 166 12.25 7.76 -4.70
CA GLY A 166 11.48 7.02 -5.69
C GLY A 166 11.87 7.26 -7.15
N SER A 167 12.70 8.27 -7.45
CA SER A 167 13.18 8.51 -8.82
C SER A 167 14.58 9.13 -8.84
N ILE A 168 15.32 8.89 -9.93
CA ILE A 168 16.62 9.52 -10.17
C ILE A 168 16.37 10.91 -10.78
N THR A 169 16.17 11.89 -9.90
CA THR A 169 15.87 13.27 -10.29
C THR A 169 16.75 14.22 -9.48
N ARG A 170 17.19 15.32 -10.11
CA ARG A 170 18.01 16.33 -9.43
C ARG A 170 17.29 16.87 -8.19
N GLY A 171 17.99 16.89 -7.06
CA GLY A 171 17.50 17.37 -5.77
C GLY A 171 16.92 16.28 -4.87
N LYS A 172 16.76 15.06 -5.38
CA LYS A 172 16.36 13.91 -4.55
C LYS A 172 17.58 13.22 -3.92
N VAL A 173 17.32 12.49 -2.85
CA VAL A 173 18.32 11.68 -2.16
C VAL A 173 18.83 10.58 -3.10
N ALA A 174 20.14 10.40 -3.16
CA ALA A 174 20.79 9.36 -3.97
C ALA A 174 20.63 7.99 -3.30
N ASN A 175 19.46 7.40 -3.48
CA ASN A 175 19.12 6.05 -3.01
C ASN A 175 18.85 5.17 -4.23
N PHE A 176 19.91 4.61 -4.82
CA PHE A 176 19.83 3.77 -6.02
C PHE A 176 20.93 2.73 -6.03
N PHE A 177 20.80 1.75 -6.87
CA PHE A 177 21.82 0.76 -7.19
C PHE A 177 22.14 0.78 -8.69
N ILE A 178 23.32 0.32 -9.04
CA ILE A 178 23.79 0.22 -10.43
C ILE A 178 23.87 -1.27 -10.77
N THR A 179 23.41 -1.63 -11.96
CA THR A 179 23.53 -2.98 -12.51
C THR A 179 24.40 -2.95 -13.76
N ASP A 180 25.12 -4.02 -14.01
CA ASP A 180 25.73 -4.24 -15.31
C ASP A 180 24.60 -4.50 -16.32
N ALA A 181 24.33 -3.52 -17.18
CA ALA A 181 23.38 -3.71 -18.27
C ALA A 181 24.03 -4.57 -19.36
N ILE A 182 23.35 -5.64 -19.75
CA ILE A 182 23.67 -6.42 -20.93
C ILE A 182 22.72 -5.99 -22.05
#